data_7fe96c94fedf443772dbe311aa1a7e60
#
_entry.id   7fe96c94fedf443772dbe311aa1a7e60
#
_cell.length_a   1.000
_cell.length_b   1.000
_cell.length_c   1.000
_cell.angle_alpha   90.00
_cell.angle_beta   90.00
_cell.angle_gamma   90.00
#
_symmetry.space_group_name_H-M   'P 1'
#
loop_
_entity.id
_entity.type
_entity.pdbx_description
1 polymer ?
#
loop_
_entity_poly.entity_id
_entity_poly.type
_entity_poly.pdbx_seq_one_letter_code
_entity_poly.pdbx_strand_id
1 'polypeptide(L)'
;MISAASVHFAYAPSAPILRDIAFTLDKGRILGLVGPNGAGKSTLLALLAGLLPPSSGTLRVAGKDALQDGETVRRKAALVLQEADLSIIGTTIDEDICLGLAPERRGEALDLAARLHLPGPDTPVHTLSHGQKRKLCLATALLPRPELLLLDEPFAGLDYPGIREIRTMLQANRDSGLTQIIACHDLEPLADLADLWLVLSGGRQTAFGPAREVFPLLESLDVRPPCSWRAGLGILPWDDRHAPSPAPTPLT
;
A
#
# COMPACT_ATOMS: atom_id res chain seq x y z
N MET A 1 13.55 9.47 -0.79
CA MET A 1 12.32 9.63 -0.03
C MET A 1 12.36 8.84 1.29
N ILE A 2 12.63 7.55 1.24
CA ILE A 2 12.81 6.68 2.41
C ILE A 2 14.23 6.15 2.43
N SER A 3 14.83 6.07 3.63
CA SER A 3 16.11 5.42 3.86
C SER A 3 16.03 4.65 5.18
N ALA A 4 16.19 3.34 5.10
CA ALA A 4 16.29 2.43 6.24
C ALA A 4 17.70 1.84 6.26
N ALA A 5 18.37 1.86 7.40
CA ALA A 5 19.71 1.30 7.60
C ALA A 5 19.74 0.51 8.91
N SER A 6 19.86 -0.81 8.78
CA SER A 6 19.88 -1.79 9.87
C SER A 6 18.77 -1.55 10.90
N VAL A 7 17.54 -1.36 10.42
CA VAL A 7 16.38 -1.08 11.28
C VAL A 7 15.94 -2.35 11.99
N HIS A 8 15.79 -2.25 13.30
CA HIS A 8 15.26 -3.30 14.17
C HIS A 8 14.03 -2.80 14.92
N PHE A 9 13.12 -3.72 15.19
CA PHE A 9 11.95 -3.42 16.02
C PHE A 9 11.49 -4.63 16.82
N ALA A 10 11.09 -4.36 18.06
CA ALA A 10 10.48 -5.34 18.97
C ALA A 10 9.40 -4.65 19.80
N TYR A 11 8.23 -5.28 19.98
CA TYR A 11 7.21 -4.81 20.94
C TYR A 11 7.65 -5.06 22.39
N ALA A 12 8.46 -6.09 22.61
CA ALA A 12 9.10 -6.37 23.88
C ALA A 12 10.54 -6.84 23.61
N PRO A 13 11.51 -6.61 24.52
CA PRO A 13 12.91 -6.96 24.29
C PRO A 13 13.15 -8.42 23.91
N SER A 14 12.30 -9.33 24.41
CA SER A 14 12.38 -10.78 24.12
C SER A 14 11.69 -11.23 22.83
N ALA A 15 10.96 -10.34 22.15
CA ALA A 15 10.13 -10.66 20.97
C ALA A 15 10.46 -9.75 19.78
N PRO A 16 11.64 -9.88 19.14
CA PRO A 16 11.99 -9.09 17.98
C PRO A 16 11.12 -9.47 16.78
N ILE A 17 10.52 -8.45 16.15
CA ILE A 17 9.64 -8.58 14.99
C ILE A 17 10.38 -8.27 13.70
N LEU A 18 11.18 -7.19 13.68
CA LEU A 18 11.97 -6.82 12.52
C LEU A 18 13.46 -6.80 12.90
N ARG A 19 14.30 -7.31 12.00
CA ARG A 19 15.73 -7.43 12.22
C ARG A 19 16.47 -7.07 10.94
N ASP A 20 17.35 -6.07 11.05
CA ASP A 20 18.28 -5.66 10.00
C ASP A 20 17.59 -5.34 8.67
N ILE A 21 16.59 -4.48 8.72
CA ILE A 21 15.91 -3.99 7.52
C ILE A 21 16.69 -2.82 6.93
N ALA A 22 17.08 -2.94 5.65
CA ALA A 22 17.90 -1.94 4.97
C ALA A 22 17.45 -1.77 3.51
N PHE A 23 16.86 -0.62 3.18
CA PHE A 23 16.46 -0.28 1.81
C PHE A 23 16.35 1.23 1.60
N THR A 24 16.32 1.63 0.34
CA THR A 24 16.05 3.01 -0.05
C THR A 24 14.91 3.06 -1.06
N LEU A 25 14.07 4.08 -0.98
CA LEU A 25 13.00 4.33 -1.94
C LEU A 25 12.98 5.81 -2.33
N ASP A 26 13.10 6.08 -3.61
CA ASP A 26 13.03 7.43 -4.15
C ASP A 26 11.60 7.97 -4.17
N LYS A 27 11.48 9.29 -4.30
CA LYS A 27 10.18 9.95 -4.40
C LYS A 27 9.44 9.52 -5.67
N GLY A 28 8.11 9.38 -5.56
CA GLY A 28 7.23 9.04 -6.69
C GLY A 28 7.32 7.58 -7.14
N ARG A 29 7.98 6.70 -6.37
CA ARG A 29 8.08 5.27 -6.67
C ARG A 29 7.03 4.46 -5.92
N ILE A 30 6.65 3.34 -6.52
CA ILE A 30 5.81 2.30 -5.89
C ILE A 30 6.71 1.13 -5.45
N LEU A 31 6.64 0.79 -4.17
CA LEU A 31 7.29 -0.39 -3.58
C LEU A 31 6.24 -1.44 -3.22
N GLY A 32 6.35 -2.64 -3.79
CA GLY A 32 5.63 -3.83 -3.33
C GLY A 32 6.32 -4.43 -2.11
N LEU A 33 5.61 -4.56 -1.00
CA LEU A 33 6.09 -5.20 0.24
C LEU A 33 5.41 -6.56 0.38
N VAL A 34 6.17 -7.63 0.26
CA VAL A 34 5.63 -8.99 0.22
C VAL A 34 6.31 -9.92 1.22
N GLY A 35 5.67 -11.04 1.49
CA GLY A 35 6.16 -12.05 2.42
C GLY A 35 5.01 -12.79 3.09
N PRO A 36 5.26 -13.93 3.74
CA PRO A 36 4.24 -14.72 4.42
C PRO A 36 3.56 -13.95 5.55
N ASN A 37 2.44 -14.49 6.04
CA ASN A 37 1.75 -13.92 7.19
C ASN A 37 2.67 -13.95 8.41
N GLY A 38 2.64 -12.88 9.21
CA GLY A 38 3.54 -12.74 10.37
C GLY A 38 4.97 -12.33 10.04
N ALA A 39 5.34 -12.09 8.76
CA ALA A 39 6.68 -11.66 8.38
C ALA A 39 7.07 -10.25 8.86
N GLY A 40 6.11 -9.45 9.37
CA GLY A 40 6.35 -8.11 9.90
C GLY A 40 5.95 -6.98 8.93
N LYS A 41 5.20 -7.25 7.84
CA LYS A 41 4.79 -6.25 6.85
C LYS A 41 4.05 -5.07 7.48
N SER A 42 2.96 -5.32 8.20
CA SER A 42 2.16 -4.27 8.88
C SER A 42 2.98 -3.52 9.94
N THR A 43 3.90 -4.21 10.62
CA THR A 43 4.82 -3.57 11.58
C THR A 43 5.78 -2.61 10.86
N LEU A 44 6.33 -3.00 9.71
CA LEU A 44 7.17 -2.12 8.91
C LEU A 44 6.37 -0.91 8.40
N LEU A 45 5.13 -1.10 7.94
CA LEU A 45 4.26 0.00 7.56
C LEU A 45 4.01 0.97 8.74
N ALA A 46 3.77 0.45 9.94
CA ALA A 46 3.57 1.27 11.14
C ALA A 46 4.83 2.09 11.53
N LEU A 47 6.02 1.53 11.37
CA LEU A 47 7.29 2.26 11.54
C LEU A 47 7.44 3.38 10.51
N LEU A 48 7.16 3.10 9.25
CA LEU A 48 7.21 4.07 8.15
C LEU A 48 6.17 5.18 8.29
N ALA A 49 5.02 4.88 8.90
CA ALA A 49 3.99 5.85 9.24
C ALA A 49 4.35 6.73 10.46
N GLY A 50 5.46 6.44 11.16
CA GLY A 50 5.84 7.12 12.40
C GLY A 50 4.92 6.78 13.59
N LEU A 51 4.13 5.71 13.50
CA LEU A 51 3.27 5.23 14.59
C LEU A 51 4.07 4.46 15.65
N LEU A 52 5.15 3.83 15.23
CA LEU A 52 6.07 3.10 16.10
C LEU A 52 7.50 3.64 15.91
N PRO A 53 8.27 3.86 16.97
CA PRO A 53 9.68 4.19 16.86
C PRO A 53 10.50 2.91 16.61
N PRO A 54 11.56 2.94 15.78
CA PRO A 54 12.48 1.82 15.65
C PRO A 54 13.20 1.56 16.99
N SER A 55 13.47 0.30 17.31
CA SER A 55 14.23 -0.06 18.52
C SER A 55 15.73 0.23 18.37
N SER A 56 16.27 0.13 17.16
CA SER A 56 17.62 0.51 16.78
C SER A 56 17.77 0.63 15.26
N GLY A 57 18.91 1.14 14.80
CA GLY A 57 19.16 1.48 13.41
C GLY A 57 18.66 2.89 13.07
N THR A 58 18.64 3.22 11.80
CA THR A 58 18.20 4.54 11.32
C THR A 58 17.07 4.38 10.31
N LEU A 59 15.95 5.04 10.55
CA LEU A 59 14.83 5.11 9.63
C LEU A 59 14.49 6.57 9.34
N ARG A 60 14.61 6.96 8.07
CA ARG A 60 14.22 8.30 7.61
C ARG A 60 13.09 8.23 6.62
N VAL A 61 12.08 9.07 6.81
CA VAL A 61 10.90 9.20 5.93
C VAL A 61 10.71 10.67 5.59
N ALA A 62 10.63 11.00 4.31
CA ALA A 62 10.51 12.39 3.83
C ALA A 62 11.59 13.32 4.44
N GLY A 63 12.82 12.81 4.57
CA GLY A 63 13.96 13.54 5.13
C GLY A 63 13.96 13.69 6.66
N LYS A 64 12.97 13.11 7.36
CA LYS A 64 12.82 13.16 8.82
C LYS A 64 13.22 11.84 9.46
N ASP A 65 13.83 11.90 10.63
CA ASP A 65 14.17 10.72 11.42
C ASP A 65 12.94 10.20 12.15
N ALA A 66 12.60 8.91 11.94
CA ALA A 66 11.38 8.34 12.51
C ALA A 66 11.41 8.20 14.04
N LEU A 67 12.62 8.13 14.63
CA LEU A 67 12.78 8.06 16.09
C LEU A 67 12.65 9.45 16.73
N GLN A 68 13.26 10.46 16.13
CA GLN A 68 13.33 11.81 16.70
C GLN A 68 12.14 12.69 16.28
N ASP A 69 11.70 12.58 15.04
CA ASP A 69 10.69 13.42 14.41
C ASP A 69 9.38 12.66 14.10
N GLY A 70 9.03 11.62 14.86
CA GLY A 70 7.90 10.73 14.57
C GLY A 70 6.57 11.45 14.33
N GLU A 71 6.28 12.56 15.05
CA GLU A 71 5.10 13.37 14.79
C GLU A 71 5.12 14.04 13.41
N THR A 72 6.28 14.53 12.98
CA THR A 72 6.43 15.11 11.64
C THR A 72 6.29 14.03 10.55
N VAL A 73 6.81 12.83 10.80
CA VAL A 73 6.61 11.68 9.89
C VAL A 73 5.13 11.33 9.76
N ARG A 74 4.37 11.26 10.88
CA ARG A 74 2.91 11.01 10.86
C ARG A 74 2.12 12.04 10.04
N ARG A 75 2.54 13.30 10.04
CA ARG A 75 1.89 14.34 9.21
C ARG A 75 2.19 14.19 7.71
N LYS A 76 3.27 13.50 7.35
CA LYS A 76 3.73 13.32 5.96
C LYS A 76 3.36 11.96 5.37
N ALA A 77 3.04 10.98 6.21
CA ALA A 77 2.67 9.64 5.81
C ALA A 77 1.22 9.35 6.17
N ALA A 78 0.51 8.70 5.25
CA ALA A 78 -0.83 8.18 5.51
C ALA A 78 -0.80 6.66 5.43
N LEU A 79 -1.41 5.99 6.41
CA LEU A 79 -1.52 4.53 6.48
C LEU A 79 -2.99 4.12 6.36
N VAL A 80 -3.30 3.26 5.40
CA VAL A 80 -4.59 2.60 5.26
C VAL A 80 -4.44 1.15 5.68
N LEU A 81 -5.18 0.76 6.70
CA LEU A 81 -5.14 -0.59 7.27
C LEU A 81 -5.91 -1.60 6.41
N GLN A 82 -5.59 -2.88 6.57
CA GLN A 82 -6.29 -3.98 5.92
C GLN A 82 -7.78 -3.99 6.27
N GLU A 83 -8.14 -3.78 7.53
CA GLU A 83 -9.52 -3.72 7.99
C GLU A 83 -10.01 -2.28 7.96
N ALA A 84 -10.84 -1.94 6.96
CA ALA A 84 -11.36 -0.58 6.78
C ALA A 84 -12.16 -0.09 8.01
N ASP A 85 -12.90 -0.98 8.67
CA ASP A 85 -13.71 -0.64 9.86
C ASP A 85 -12.86 -0.12 11.04
N LEU A 86 -11.57 -0.43 11.09
CA LEU A 86 -10.66 0.12 12.11
C LEU A 86 -10.22 1.57 11.83
N SER A 87 -10.43 2.05 10.60
CA SER A 87 -10.02 3.40 10.17
C SER A 87 -11.20 4.36 10.07
N ILE A 88 -12.43 3.85 9.96
CA ILE A 88 -13.66 4.66 9.85
C ILE A 88 -14.11 5.08 11.25
N ILE A 89 -14.29 6.39 11.45
CA ILE A 89 -14.66 7.01 12.73
C ILE A 89 -16.02 7.71 12.63
N GLY A 90 -16.33 8.33 11.49
CA GLY A 90 -17.59 9.02 11.23
C GLY A 90 -18.78 8.05 11.15
N THR A 91 -19.98 8.54 11.39
CA THR A 91 -21.23 7.78 11.23
C THR A 91 -21.77 7.86 9.81
N THR A 92 -21.42 8.90 9.08
CA THR A 92 -21.74 9.13 7.65
C THR A 92 -20.47 9.34 6.84
N ILE A 93 -20.57 9.28 5.51
CA ILE A 93 -19.46 9.56 4.59
C ILE A 93 -18.93 10.98 4.83
N ASP A 94 -19.81 11.97 4.97
CA ASP A 94 -19.40 13.36 5.19
C ASP A 94 -18.62 13.53 6.50
N GLU A 95 -19.12 12.97 7.58
CA GLU A 95 -18.45 13.03 8.88
C GLU A 95 -17.06 12.38 8.85
N ASP A 96 -16.94 11.24 8.17
CA ASP A 96 -15.67 10.51 8.12
C ASP A 96 -14.64 11.19 7.21
N ILE A 97 -15.06 11.54 5.98
CA ILE A 97 -14.14 12.11 4.98
C ILE A 97 -13.70 13.53 5.34
N CYS A 98 -14.51 14.27 6.10
CA CYS A 98 -14.19 15.62 6.54
C CYS A 98 -13.49 15.67 7.89
N LEU A 99 -13.27 14.53 8.54
CA LEU A 99 -12.66 14.46 9.86
C LEU A 99 -11.25 15.08 9.85
N GLY A 100 -11.03 16.09 10.69
CA GLY A 100 -9.75 16.79 10.80
C GLY A 100 -9.43 17.75 9.64
N LEU A 101 -10.33 17.94 8.68
CA LEU A 101 -10.18 18.92 7.61
C LEU A 101 -10.68 20.30 8.05
N ALA A 102 -10.07 21.36 7.49
CA ALA A 102 -10.60 22.70 7.61
C ALA A 102 -11.95 22.80 6.85
N PRO A 103 -12.96 23.51 7.39
CA PRO A 103 -14.31 23.58 6.80
C PRO A 103 -14.34 23.99 5.32
N GLU A 104 -13.40 24.84 4.90
CA GLU A 104 -13.27 25.33 3.52
C GLU A 104 -12.90 24.21 2.54
N ARG A 105 -12.33 23.11 3.03
CA ARG A 105 -11.94 21.94 2.22
C ARG A 105 -13.02 20.87 2.11
N ARG A 106 -14.19 21.07 2.73
CA ARG A 106 -15.29 20.11 2.66
C ARG A 106 -15.71 19.83 1.20
N GLY A 107 -15.77 20.86 0.35
CA GLY A 107 -16.07 20.69 -1.08
C GLY A 107 -15.06 19.77 -1.77
N GLU A 108 -13.75 19.97 -1.53
CA GLU A 108 -12.69 19.09 -2.06
C GLU A 108 -12.87 17.62 -1.62
N ALA A 109 -13.25 17.40 -0.36
CA ALA A 109 -13.49 16.07 0.18
C ALA A 109 -14.68 15.38 -0.50
N LEU A 110 -15.79 16.07 -0.66
CA LEU A 110 -16.99 15.53 -1.32
C LEU A 110 -16.78 15.30 -2.81
N ASP A 111 -16.03 16.16 -3.50
CA ASP A 111 -15.62 15.96 -4.90
C ASP A 111 -14.74 14.72 -5.06
N LEU A 112 -13.83 14.46 -4.10
CA LEU A 112 -13.02 13.24 -4.10
C LEU A 112 -13.89 12.00 -3.88
N ALA A 113 -14.83 12.04 -2.93
CA ALA A 113 -15.79 10.95 -2.70
C ALA A 113 -16.62 10.63 -3.95
N ALA A 114 -17.12 11.66 -4.65
CA ALA A 114 -17.86 11.50 -5.89
C ALA A 114 -17.01 10.87 -7.01
N ARG A 115 -15.76 11.29 -7.17
CA ARG A 115 -14.80 10.70 -8.15
C ARG A 115 -14.52 9.23 -7.87
N LEU A 116 -14.57 8.81 -6.61
CA LEU A 116 -14.42 7.42 -6.20
C LEU A 116 -15.74 6.62 -6.25
N HIS A 117 -16.80 7.22 -6.79
CA HIS A 117 -18.13 6.62 -6.89
C HIS A 117 -18.68 6.16 -5.52
N LEU A 118 -18.36 6.92 -4.46
CA LEU A 118 -19.00 6.73 -3.16
C LEU A 118 -20.46 7.25 -3.21
N PRO A 119 -21.37 6.68 -2.41
CA PRO A 119 -22.73 7.19 -2.25
C PRO A 119 -22.77 8.64 -1.73
N GLY A 120 -23.96 9.21 -1.64
CA GLY A 120 -24.13 10.58 -1.15
C GLY A 120 -23.58 10.79 0.27
N PRO A 121 -23.25 12.06 0.62
CA PRO A 121 -22.54 12.39 1.88
C PRO A 121 -23.26 11.93 3.15
N ASP A 122 -24.60 11.94 3.17
CA ASP A 122 -25.41 11.55 4.33
C ASP A 122 -25.56 10.02 4.47
N THR A 123 -24.91 9.22 3.59
CA THR A 123 -25.00 7.75 3.63
C THR A 123 -24.30 7.22 4.88
N PRO A 124 -24.98 6.40 5.71
CA PRO A 124 -24.38 5.80 6.90
C PRO A 124 -23.26 4.82 6.52
N VAL A 125 -22.08 4.95 7.15
CA VAL A 125 -20.89 4.16 6.80
C VAL A 125 -21.07 2.66 7.01
N HIS A 126 -21.94 2.24 7.95
CA HIS A 126 -22.22 0.83 8.19
C HIS A 126 -22.98 0.15 7.05
N THR A 127 -23.63 0.93 6.14
CA THR A 127 -24.35 0.41 4.96
C THR A 127 -23.46 0.25 3.74
N LEU A 128 -22.22 0.76 3.80
CA LEU A 128 -21.28 0.68 2.69
C LEU A 128 -20.80 -0.75 2.47
N SER A 129 -20.63 -1.14 1.20
CA SER A 129 -19.94 -2.37 0.84
C SER A 129 -18.47 -2.33 1.28
N HIS A 130 -17.83 -3.50 1.36
CA HIS A 130 -16.41 -3.57 1.70
C HIS A 130 -15.53 -2.71 0.77
N GLY A 131 -15.80 -2.75 -0.54
CA GLY A 131 -15.09 -1.91 -1.52
C GLY A 131 -15.33 -0.42 -1.33
N GLN A 132 -16.57 -0.01 -0.99
CA GLN A 132 -16.88 1.39 -0.69
C GLN A 132 -16.19 1.88 0.58
N LYS A 133 -16.17 1.08 1.65
CA LYS A 133 -15.40 1.38 2.87
C LYS A 133 -13.91 1.56 2.57
N ARG A 134 -13.34 0.68 1.74
CA ARG A 134 -11.94 0.78 1.32
C ARG A 134 -11.65 2.09 0.58
N LYS A 135 -12.54 2.48 -0.35
CA LYS A 135 -12.43 3.75 -1.07
C LYS A 135 -12.55 4.96 -0.14
N LEU A 136 -13.45 4.90 0.84
CA LEU A 136 -13.60 5.96 1.86
C LEU A 136 -12.28 6.14 2.64
N CYS A 137 -11.71 5.05 3.17
CA CYS A 137 -10.41 5.11 3.87
C CYS A 137 -9.29 5.68 2.99
N LEU A 138 -9.26 5.32 1.70
CA LEU A 138 -8.28 5.85 0.76
C LEU A 138 -8.49 7.35 0.50
N ALA A 139 -9.74 7.79 0.34
CA ALA A 139 -10.06 9.21 0.18
C ALA A 139 -9.61 10.02 1.41
N THR A 140 -9.99 9.56 2.61
CA THR A 140 -9.60 10.19 3.89
C THR A 140 -8.08 10.27 4.04
N ALA A 141 -7.35 9.20 3.64
CA ALA A 141 -5.90 9.16 3.71
C ALA A 141 -5.21 10.12 2.71
N LEU A 142 -5.82 10.42 1.56
CA LEU A 142 -5.25 11.28 0.52
C LEU A 142 -5.54 12.78 0.76
N LEU A 143 -6.61 13.12 1.46
CA LEU A 143 -7.02 14.51 1.69
C LEU A 143 -5.97 15.37 2.42
N PRO A 144 -5.21 14.86 3.40
CA PRO A 144 -4.11 15.61 4.00
C PRO A 144 -2.93 15.88 3.05
N ARG A 145 -2.96 15.34 1.82
CA ARG A 145 -1.89 15.42 0.81
C ARG A 145 -0.56 14.88 1.33
N PRO A 146 -0.51 13.61 1.71
CA PRO A 146 0.70 12.99 2.25
C PRO A 146 1.82 12.96 1.19
N GLU A 147 3.06 12.89 1.66
CA GLU A 147 4.23 12.63 0.80
C GLU A 147 4.46 11.12 0.60
N LEU A 148 3.91 10.30 1.51
CA LEU A 148 4.00 8.83 1.51
C LEU A 148 2.63 8.22 1.79
N LEU A 149 2.16 7.34 0.90
CA LEU A 149 0.97 6.51 1.11
C LEU A 149 1.38 5.07 1.38
N LEU A 150 0.89 4.54 2.48
CA LEU A 150 1.13 3.18 2.95
C LEU A 150 -0.17 2.40 2.94
N LEU A 151 -0.21 1.28 2.24
CA LEU A 151 -1.41 0.48 2.07
C LEU A 151 -1.15 -0.96 2.54
N ASP A 152 -1.96 -1.42 3.48
CA ASP A 152 -1.92 -2.80 3.95
C ASP A 152 -3.05 -3.59 3.28
N GLU A 153 -2.70 -4.53 2.39
CA GLU A 153 -3.62 -5.41 1.65
C GLU A 153 -4.76 -4.67 0.93
N PRO A 154 -4.49 -3.65 0.09
CA PRO A 154 -5.55 -2.80 -0.48
C PRO A 154 -6.49 -3.52 -1.44
N PHE A 155 -6.10 -4.68 -1.98
CA PHE A 155 -6.88 -5.47 -2.94
C PHE A 155 -7.68 -6.60 -2.29
N ALA A 156 -7.45 -6.89 -1.01
CA ALA A 156 -8.11 -8.00 -0.33
C ALA A 156 -9.63 -7.84 -0.29
N GLY A 157 -10.35 -8.88 -0.70
CA GLY A 157 -11.81 -8.93 -0.68
C GLY A 157 -12.51 -8.06 -1.73
N LEU A 158 -11.77 -7.50 -2.70
CA LEU A 158 -12.35 -6.76 -3.81
C LEU A 158 -12.64 -7.67 -5.00
N ASP A 159 -13.71 -7.35 -5.72
CA ASP A 159 -13.99 -7.90 -7.05
C ASP A 159 -13.11 -7.26 -8.13
N TYR A 160 -13.17 -7.79 -9.36
CA TYR A 160 -12.36 -7.29 -10.47
C TYR A 160 -12.55 -5.78 -10.75
N PRO A 161 -13.78 -5.22 -10.81
CA PRO A 161 -13.98 -3.78 -10.93
C PRO A 161 -13.32 -2.98 -9.79
N GLY A 162 -13.46 -3.43 -8.55
CA GLY A 162 -12.87 -2.78 -7.38
C GLY A 162 -11.34 -2.75 -7.43
N ILE A 163 -10.72 -3.88 -7.80
CA ILE A 163 -9.26 -3.93 -8.00
C ILE A 163 -8.83 -2.92 -9.07
N ARG A 164 -9.52 -2.88 -10.21
CA ARG A 164 -9.22 -1.95 -11.31
C ARG A 164 -9.29 -0.49 -10.87
N GLU A 165 -10.31 -0.12 -10.10
CA GLU A 165 -10.45 1.26 -9.59
C GLU A 165 -9.30 1.64 -8.65
N ILE A 166 -8.92 0.75 -7.72
CA ILE A 166 -7.78 0.98 -6.83
C ILE A 166 -6.49 1.11 -7.65
N ARG A 167 -6.24 0.23 -8.62
CA ARG A 167 -5.07 0.33 -9.51
C ARG A 167 -5.00 1.65 -10.25
N THR A 168 -6.13 2.10 -10.82
CA THR A 168 -6.23 3.40 -11.52
C THR A 168 -5.82 4.54 -10.59
N MET A 169 -6.25 4.50 -9.33
CA MET A 169 -5.89 5.50 -8.34
C MET A 169 -4.40 5.43 -7.97
N LEU A 170 -3.83 4.23 -7.78
CA LEU A 170 -2.41 4.06 -7.51
C LEU A 170 -1.56 4.61 -8.66
N GLN A 171 -1.97 4.38 -9.92
CA GLN A 171 -1.31 4.93 -11.09
C GLN A 171 -1.38 6.46 -11.12
N ALA A 172 -2.56 7.05 -10.91
CA ALA A 172 -2.74 8.50 -10.85
C ALA A 172 -1.90 9.14 -9.73
N ASN A 173 -1.83 8.50 -8.57
CA ASN A 173 -0.98 8.92 -7.45
C ASN A 173 0.50 8.90 -7.84
N ARG A 174 0.97 7.84 -8.50
CA ARG A 174 2.34 7.74 -9.02
C ARG A 174 2.65 8.86 -10.00
N ASP A 175 1.75 9.10 -10.96
CA ASP A 175 1.90 10.15 -11.98
C ASP A 175 1.94 11.56 -11.36
N SER A 176 1.28 11.75 -10.22
CA SER A 176 1.37 12.97 -9.41
C SER A 176 2.63 13.08 -8.54
N GLY A 177 3.48 12.05 -8.54
CA GLY A 177 4.72 12.00 -7.77
C GLY A 177 4.56 11.57 -6.31
N LEU A 178 3.41 11.00 -5.92
CA LEU A 178 3.20 10.42 -4.59
C LEU A 178 3.97 9.10 -4.45
N THR A 179 4.78 9.00 -3.39
CA THR A 179 5.47 7.75 -3.05
C THR A 179 4.51 6.79 -2.38
N GLN A 180 4.55 5.51 -2.76
CA GLN A 180 3.60 4.51 -2.28
C GLN A 180 4.30 3.22 -1.86
N ILE A 181 3.90 2.63 -0.73
CA ILE A 181 4.31 1.28 -0.33
C ILE A 181 3.06 0.45 -0.13
N ILE A 182 2.99 -0.69 -0.79
CA ILE A 182 1.82 -1.55 -0.84
C ILE A 182 2.20 -2.93 -0.34
N ALA A 183 1.75 -3.27 0.86
CA ALA A 183 1.87 -4.63 1.37
C ALA A 183 0.77 -5.50 0.74
N CYS A 184 1.14 -6.63 0.18
CA CYS A 184 0.19 -7.59 -0.39
C CYS A 184 0.73 -9.02 -0.33
N HIS A 185 -0.19 -9.99 -0.35
CA HIS A 185 0.12 -11.41 -0.51
C HIS A 185 -0.19 -11.92 -1.93
N ASP A 186 -1.14 -11.27 -2.62
CA ASP A 186 -1.39 -11.46 -4.06
C ASP A 186 -0.68 -10.36 -4.86
N LEU A 187 0.29 -10.77 -5.67
CA LEU A 187 1.11 -9.86 -6.44
C LEU A 187 0.48 -9.49 -7.80
N GLU A 188 -0.51 -10.26 -8.27
CA GLU A 188 -1.11 -10.07 -9.60
C GLU A 188 -1.55 -8.62 -9.84
N PRO A 189 -2.30 -7.98 -8.89
CA PRO A 189 -2.78 -6.63 -9.13
C PRO A 189 -1.68 -5.55 -9.07
N LEU A 190 -0.46 -5.88 -8.66
CA LEU A 190 0.60 -4.91 -8.41
C LEU A 190 1.84 -5.13 -9.30
N ALA A 191 1.96 -6.29 -9.93
CA ALA A 191 3.20 -6.74 -10.58
C ALA A 191 3.73 -5.78 -11.66
N ASP A 192 2.85 -5.18 -12.44
CA ASP A 192 3.17 -4.23 -13.51
C ASP A 192 3.23 -2.76 -13.05
N LEU A 193 2.78 -2.46 -11.82
CA LEU A 193 2.78 -1.12 -11.25
C LEU A 193 4.00 -0.84 -10.37
N ALA A 194 4.46 -1.83 -9.61
CA ALA A 194 5.55 -1.64 -8.64
C ALA A 194 6.90 -1.50 -9.35
N ASP A 195 7.65 -0.46 -8.96
CA ASP A 195 9.01 -0.21 -9.43
C ASP A 195 10.02 -1.14 -8.75
N LEU A 196 9.83 -1.37 -7.46
CA LEU A 196 10.71 -2.17 -6.60
C LEU A 196 9.88 -3.10 -5.72
N TRP A 197 10.53 -4.15 -5.24
CA TRP A 197 9.96 -5.16 -4.36
C TRP A 197 10.85 -5.38 -3.15
N LEU A 198 10.24 -5.46 -1.98
CA LEU A 198 10.87 -5.81 -0.73
C LEU A 198 10.22 -7.07 -0.18
N VAL A 199 11.00 -8.12 0.01
CA VAL A 199 10.52 -9.38 0.57
C VAL A 199 10.94 -9.49 2.02
N LEU A 200 9.96 -9.73 2.89
CA LEU A 200 10.18 -10.03 4.30
C LEU A 200 9.90 -11.51 4.57
N SER A 201 10.79 -12.17 5.31
CA SER A 201 10.59 -13.52 5.83
C SER A 201 11.19 -13.63 7.22
N GLY A 202 10.46 -14.17 8.20
CA GLY A 202 10.91 -14.30 9.58
C GLY A 202 11.39 -13.00 10.22
N GLY A 203 10.80 -11.86 9.85
CA GLY A 203 11.17 -10.55 10.35
C GLY A 203 12.46 -9.98 9.75
N ARG A 204 13.00 -10.59 8.69
CA ARG A 204 14.20 -10.12 7.99
C ARG A 204 13.89 -9.75 6.55
N GLN A 205 14.64 -8.81 6.04
CA GLN A 205 14.69 -8.56 4.60
C GLN A 205 15.47 -9.69 3.93
N THR A 206 14.83 -10.37 3.00
CA THR A 206 15.42 -11.50 2.26
C THR A 206 15.75 -11.17 0.81
N ALA A 207 15.01 -10.21 0.23
CA ALA A 207 15.29 -9.67 -1.10
C ALA A 207 14.82 -8.21 -1.20
N PHE A 208 15.51 -7.42 -2.04
CA PHE A 208 15.11 -6.07 -2.39
C PHE A 208 15.65 -5.70 -3.77
N GLY A 209 14.81 -5.19 -4.64
CA GLY A 209 15.19 -4.77 -5.98
C GLY A 209 14.04 -4.77 -6.98
N PRO A 210 14.32 -4.61 -8.27
CA PRO A 210 13.32 -4.72 -9.32
C PRO A 210 12.80 -6.16 -9.45
N ALA A 211 11.61 -6.31 -10.02
CA ALA A 211 10.94 -7.62 -10.13
C ALA A 211 11.83 -8.70 -10.77
N ARG A 212 12.62 -8.37 -11.78
CA ARG A 212 13.53 -9.33 -12.45
C ARG A 212 14.58 -9.97 -11.51
N GLU A 213 14.93 -9.29 -10.43
CA GLU A 213 15.91 -9.76 -9.43
C GLU A 213 15.22 -10.48 -8.27
N VAL A 214 14.01 -10.04 -7.91
CA VAL A 214 13.28 -10.53 -6.74
C VAL A 214 12.38 -11.72 -7.09
N PHE A 215 11.66 -11.70 -8.21
CA PHE A 215 10.66 -12.73 -8.55
C PHE A 215 11.23 -14.15 -8.69
N PRO A 216 12.47 -14.36 -9.18
CA PRO A 216 13.07 -15.70 -9.18
C PRO A 216 13.24 -16.34 -7.78
N LEU A 217 13.26 -15.51 -6.72
CA LEU A 217 13.48 -15.96 -5.34
C LEU A 217 12.17 -16.26 -4.59
N LEU A 218 11.02 -15.75 -5.08
CA LEU A 218 9.78 -15.72 -4.33
C LEU A 218 9.28 -17.09 -3.88
N GLU A 219 9.31 -18.11 -4.75
CA GLU A 219 8.85 -19.46 -4.40
C GLU A 219 9.65 -20.07 -3.25
N SER A 220 10.97 -19.81 -3.21
CA SER A 220 11.84 -20.27 -2.11
C SER A 220 11.60 -19.52 -0.79
N LEU A 221 10.86 -18.40 -0.84
CA LEU A 221 10.50 -17.53 0.29
C LEU A 221 9.02 -17.65 0.67
N ASP A 222 8.34 -18.71 0.22
CA ASP A 222 6.91 -18.97 0.45
C ASP A 222 5.99 -17.84 -0.06
N VAL A 223 6.41 -17.17 -1.14
CA VAL A 223 5.63 -16.14 -1.84
C VAL A 223 5.34 -16.62 -3.26
N ARG A 224 4.08 -16.61 -3.66
CA ARG A 224 3.67 -17.00 -5.01
C ARG A 224 3.99 -15.88 -6.00
N PRO A 225 4.83 -16.11 -7.03
CA PRO A 225 5.03 -15.15 -8.12
C PRO A 225 3.76 -14.98 -8.97
N PRO A 226 3.64 -13.89 -9.74
CA PRO A 226 2.56 -13.71 -10.71
C PRO A 226 2.47 -14.87 -11.70
N CYS A 227 1.25 -15.20 -12.15
CA CYS A 227 1.00 -16.32 -13.07
C CYS A 227 1.76 -16.16 -14.38
N SER A 228 1.80 -14.95 -14.95
CA SER A 228 2.55 -14.65 -16.16
C SER A 228 4.05 -14.90 -16.01
N TRP A 229 4.62 -14.53 -14.85
CA TRP A 229 6.02 -14.80 -14.54
C TRP A 229 6.31 -16.30 -14.47
N ARG A 230 5.48 -17.07 -13.76
CA ARG A 230 5.60 -18.53 -13.65
C ARG A 230 5.47 -19.24 -15.02
N ALA A 231 4.68 -18.69 -15.92
CA ALA A 231 4.53 -19.17 -17.29
C ALA A 231 5.71 -18.80 -18.21
N GLY A 232 6.72 -18.08 -17.71
CA GLY A 232 7.86 -17.63 -18.52
C GLY A 232 7.56 -16.46 -19.46
N LEU A 233 6.42 -15.79 -19.28
CA LEU A 233 5.97 -14.67 -20.09
C LEU A 233 6.43 -13.30 -19.57
N GLY A 234 7.15 -13.29 -18.43
CA GLY A 234 7.55 -12.07 -17.76
C GLY A 234 6.39 -11.38 -17.02
N ILE A 235 6.49 -10.07 -16.85
CA ILE A 235 5.43 -9.26 -16.25
C ILE A 235 4.54 -8.76 -17.37
N LEU A 236 3.27 -9.18 -17.34
CA LEU A 236 2.25 -8.70 -18.26
C LEU A 236 1.41 -7.61 -17.58
N PRO A 237 0.86 -6.65 -18.35
CA PRO A 237 -0.13 -5.72 -17.84
C PRO A 237 -1.32 -6.48 -17.25
N TRP A 238 -1.78 -6.07 -16.07
CA TRP A 238 -2.90 -6.70 -15.40
C TRP A 238 -4.24 -6.46 -16.13
N ASP A 239 -4.40 -5.35 -16.83
CA ASP A 239 -5.62 -4.97 -17.57
C ASP A 239 -5.35 -5.02 -19.08
N ASP A 240 -5.76 -6.14 -19.70
CA ASP A 240 -5.51 -6.48 -21.11
C ASP A 240 -6.37 -5.70 -22.12
N ARG A 241 -7.00 -4.57 -21.76
CA ARG A 241 -7.83 -3.83 -22.72
C ARG A 241 -7.08 -3.38 -23.99
N HIS A 242 -5.77 -3.61 -24.06
CA HIS A 242 -4.91 -3.34 -25.22
C HIS A 242 -4.08 -4.53 -25.67
N ALA A 243 -4.25 -5.72 -25.08
CA ALA A 243 -3.63 -6.92 -25.63
C ALA A 243 -4.36 -7.31 -26.94
N PRO A 244 -3.64 -7.59 -28.04
CA PRO A 244 -4.26 -8.18 -29.21
C PRO A 244 -4.92 -9.50 -28.79
N SER A 245 -6.21 -9.66 -29.13
CA SER A 245 -6.96 -10.89 -28.86
C SER A 245 -6.14 -12.10 -29.31
N PRO A 246 -5.85 -13.09 -28.45
CA PRO A 246 -5.19 -14.30 -28.90
C PRO A 246 -6.06 -14.91 -30.01
N ALA A 247 -5.44 -15.26 -31.13
CA ALA A 247 -6.14 -15.96 -32.21
C ALA A 247 -6.83 -17.20 -31.62
N PRO A 248 -8.09 -17.46 -31.96
CA PRO A 248 -8.81 -18.61 -31.43
C PRO A 248 -8.03 -19.89 -31.77
N THR A 249 -7.62 -20.62 -30.74
CA THR A 249 -7.00 -21.93 -30.90
C THR A 249 -8.08 -22.86 -31.47
N PRO A 250 -7.87 -23.53 -32.61
CA PRO A 250 -8.87 -24.46 -33.14
C PRO A 250 -9.06 -25.58 -32.14
N LEU A 251 -10.32 -25.81 -31.77
CA LEU A 251 -10.73 -26.99 -31.01
C LEU A 251 -10.54 -28.22 -31.96
N THR A 252 -9.49 -28.99 -31.71
CA THR A 252 -9.32 -30.35 -32.29
C THR A 252 -9.84 -31.38 -31.31
#